data_0ef05032d5e818c99e303d62fe5d3047
#
_entry.id   0ef05032d5e818c99e303d62fe5d3047
#
_cell.length_a   1.000
_cell.length_b   1.000
_cell.length_c   1.000
_cell.angle_alpha   90.00
_cell.angle_beta   90.00
_cell.angle_gamma   90.00
#
_symmetry.space_group_name_H-M   'P 1'
#
loop_
_entity.id
_entity.type
_entity.pdbx_description
1 polymer ?
#
loop_
_entity_poly.entity_id
_entity_poly.type
_entity_poly.pdbx_seq_one_letter_code
_entity_poly.pdbx_strand_id
1 'polypeptide(L)'
;MNEALKSGRRAFLKKGSAAIAGSTVFATFPANLSAYAGGSDQIKIGLIGCGGRGAGAAVQALKASKAVKLVSMCDTFRDRLDGSYSAILDNVEASQVDVPESNKFVGLDAYENVIALSDAVLLATPPPFRPIHFEAAIQANKHVFMEKPLAVDVPGYHKIMEVSKLADQKKLTVVVGLQNRYDIGYQELLKKIQGGTIGDIVSIDVYYNVGAPTIHPRVAGQTEMEYQIRNWRYFTWLWGGQLAGQTIHQIDVMNWMMKDFPVQAKGIGGRQVFSGPNQGNTYDHHYVEFEYPDGTKMHVQSRNIDNCWNKMGFQVYGKSGSADEKSRIYDNTNKIVWRYDDRNAPNPYQVEHDVFFDCILKNTPRNDTEWGANSTLTTIMGRMAMHSGQVMNLEDVLKSKRSLLPEQFTWDAKMPDMPDESGNYPTPMPGISNVM
;
A
#
# COMPACT_ATOMS: atom_id res chain seq x y z
N MET A 1 -2.20 -39.12 -27.29
CA MET A 1 -1.33 -38.66 -26.17
C MET A 1 -1.51 -37.10 -26.08
N ASN A 2 -2.64 -36.61 -25.58
CA ASN A 2 -2.86 -35.14 -25.35
C ASN A 2 -4.21 -34.81 -24.66
N GLU A 3 -4.71 -35.64 -23.77
CA GLU A 3 -5.91 -35.28 -22.96
C GLU A 3 -5.65 -35.13 -21.46
N ALA A 4 -4.52 -35.61 -20.95
CA ALA A 4 -4.21 -35.56 -19.50
C ALA A 4 -3.72 -34.19 -19.00
N LEU A 5 -3.32 -33.27 -19.89
CA LEU A 5 -2.79 -31.92 -19.53
C LEU A 5 -3.86 -30.82 -19.44
N LYS A 6 -5.09 -31.09 -19.86
CA LYS A 6 -6.19 -30.11 -19.81
C LYS A 6 -7.01 -30.16 -18.52
N SER A 7 -6.91 -31.23 -17.72
CA SER A 7 -7.71 -31.36 -16.49
C SER A 7 -7.08 -30.67 -15.28
N GLY A 8 -5.75 -30.49 -15.23
CA GLY A 8 -5.04 -29.87 -14.12
C GLY A 8 -5.26 -28.35 -14.01
N ARG A 9 -5.33 -27.66 -15.14
CA ARG A 9 -5.53 -26.19 -15.20
C ARG A 9 -6.92 -25.76 -14.72
N ARG A 10 -7.96 -26.50 -15.13
CA ARG A 10 -9.35 -26.19 -14.71
C ARG A 10 -9.63 -26.50 -13.25
N ALA A 11 -8.94 -27.47 -12.66
CA ALA A 11 -9.11 -27.81 -11.25
C ALA A 11 -8.41 -26.81 -10.32
N PHE A 12 -7.27 -26.25 -10.73
CA PHE A 12 -6.55 -25.22 -9.99
C PHE A 12 -7.32 -23.88 -10.03
N LEU A 13 -7.81 -23.47 -11.19
CA LEU A 13 -8.61 -22.25 -11.35
C LEU A 13 -9.97 -22.33 -10.63
N LYS A 14 -10.61 -23.50 -10.58
CA LYS A 14 -11.85 -23.69 -9.81
C LYS A 14 -11.65 -23.68 -8.30
N LYS A 15 -10.46 -24.02 -7.78
CA LYS A 15 -10.15 -23.91 -6.35
C LYS A 15 -9.77 -22.49 -5.93
N GLY A 16 -9.19 -21.70 -6.82
CA GLY A 16 -8.96 -20.26 -6.59
C GLY A 16 -10.24 -19.41 -6.66
N SER A 17 -11.16 -19.75 -7.56
CA SER A 17 -12.40 -19.00 -7.78
C SER A 17 -13.51 -19.30 -6.75
N ALA A 18 -13.44 -20.41 -6.02
CA ALA A 18 -14.45 -20.78 -5.02
C ALA A 18 -14.27 -20.05 -3.67
N ALA A 19 -13.12 -19.40 -3.45
CA ALA A 19 -12.86 -18.62 -2.23
C ALA A 19 -13.35 -17.15 -2.34
N ILE A 20 -13.75 -16.69 -3.52
CA ILE A 20 -14.19 -15.29 -3.77
C ILE A 20 -15.72 -15.11 -3.57
N ALA A 21 -16.47 -16.18 -3.28
CA ALA A 21 -17.90 -16.10 -2.98
C ALA A 21 -18.21 -15.75 -1.51
N GLY A 22 -17.26 -15.18 -0.78
CA GLY A 22 -17.40 -14.69 0.60
C GLY A 22 -17.87 -13.24 0.62
N SER A 23 -19.20 -13.06 0.60
CA SER A 23 -19.95 -11.92 1.16
C SER A 23 -19.37 -10.52 0.97
N THR A 24 -19.56 -9.92 -0.21
CA THR A 24 -19.70 -8.46 -0.32
C THR A 24 -21.04 -8.05 0.34
N VAL A 25 -21.08 -7.99 1.65
CA VAL A 25 -22.11 -7.24 2.35
C VAL A 25 -21.79 -5.78 2.13
N PHE A 26 -22.44 -5.16 1.17
CA PHE A 26 -22.50 -3.72 1.05
C PHE A 26 -23.30 -3.20 2.25
N ALA A 27 -22.61 -2.91 3.36
CA ALA A 27 -23.20 -2.14 4.43
C ALA A 27 -23.35 -0.71 3.94
N THR A 28 -24.59 -0.29 3.67
CA THR A 28 -24.93 1.13 3.63
C THR A 28 -24.74 1.65 5.05
N PHE A 29 -23.65 2.37 5.30
CA PHE A 29 -23.38 2.98 6.59
C PHE A 29 -24.29 4.19 6.78
N PRO A 30 -25.15 4.23 7.82
CA PRO A 30 -25.87 5.44 8.15
C PRO A 30 -24.88 6.49 8.67
N ALA A 31 -25.04 7.73 8.23
CA ALA A 31 -24.20 8.88 8.58
C ALA A 31 -24.34 9.36 10.05
N ASN A 32 -24.79 8.51 10.97
CA ASN A 32 -24.96 8.82 12.39
C ASN A 32 -24.41 7.69 13.25
N LEU A 33 -23.08 7.63 13.42
CA LEU A 33 -22.41 6.79 14.41
C LEU A 33 -22.15 7.55 15.71
N SER A 34 -23.20 8.00 16.37
CA SER A 34 -23.14 8.51 17.74
C SER A 34 -24.06 7.72 18.65
N ALA A 35 -23.74 6.43 18.86
CA ALA A 35 -24.38 5.63 19.91
C ALA A 35 -23.50 4.44 20.29
N TYR A 36 -22.39 4.68 20.98
CA TYR A 36 -21.82 3.67 21.84
C TYR A 36 -21.59 4.27 23.22
N ALA A 37 -22.65 4.28 24.01
CA ALA A 37 -22.60 4.54 25.44
C ALA A 37 -22.85 3.20 26.15
N GLY A 38 -21.80 2.58 26.69
CA GLY A 38 -21.97 1.42 27.53
C GLY A 38 -20.83 0.42 27.50
N GLY A 39 -19.61 0.86 27.82
CA GLY A 39 -18.48 -0.03 28.09
C GLY A 39 -17.24 0.81 28.32
N SER A 40 -16.60 0.64 29.48
CA SER A 40 -15.43 1.40 29.93
C SER A 40 -14.13 1.01 29.23
N ASP A 41 -14.15 0.31 28.11
CA ASP A 41 -12.95 -0.23 27.48
C ASP A 41 -12.41 0.73 26.43
N GLN A 42 -11.48 1.56 26.84
CA GLN A 42 -10.66 2.36 25.93
C GLN A 42 -9.78 1.44 25.08
N ILE A 43 -9.74 1.70 23.78
CA ILE A 43 -8.80 1.05 22.85
C ILE A 43 -7.50 1.84 22.85
N LYS A 44 -6.45 1.25 23.38
CA LYS A 44 -5.10 1.84 23.40
C LYS A 44 -4.44 1.61 22.05
N ILE A 45 -4.13 2.69 21.34
CA ILE A 45 -3.40 2.59 20.06
C ILE A 45 -1.94 3.01 20.20
N GLY A 46 -1.08 2.34 19.41
CA GLY A 46 0.33 2.68 19.25
C GLY A 46 0.64 3.11 17.81
N LEU A 47 1.42 4.17 17.64
CA LEU A 47 1.88 4.63 16.35
C LEU A 47 3.30 4.17 16.08
N ILE A 48 3.53 3.40 15.03
CA ILE A 48 4.83 2.90 14.57
C ILE A 48 5.18 3.55 13.24
N GLY A 49 6.09 4.52 13.25
CA GLY A 49 6.43 5.37 12.11
C GLY A 49 5.75 6.73 12.17
N CYS A 50 6.49 7.75 12.57
CA CYS A 50 6.02 9.11 12.84
C CYS A 50 6.29 10.07 11.67
N GLY A 51 6.14 9.61 10.42
CA GLY A 51 6.09 10.48 9.25
C GLY A 51 4.74 11.18 9.09
N GLY A 52 4.60 12.03 8.07
CA GLY A 52 3.34 12.76 7.82
C GLY A 52 2.13 11.82 7.64
N ARG A 53 2.30 10.63 7.02
CA ARG A 53 1.21 9.65 6.91
C ARG A 53 0.86 9.03 8.28
N GLY A 54 1.87 8.72 9.10
CA GLY A 54 1.66 8.19 10.45
C GLY A 54 0.90 9.17 11.34
N ALA A 55 1.30 10.46 11.37
CA ALA A 55 0.58 11.51 12.09
C ALA A 55 -0.89 11.60 11.60
N GLY A 56 -1.11 11.60 10.27
CA GLY A 56 -2.45 11.62 9.70
C GLY A 56 -3.29 10.41 10.09
N ALA A 57 -2.71 9.20 10.07
CA ALA A 57 -3.39 7.96 10.50
C ALA A 57 -3.79 8.01 11.99
N ALA A 58 -2.91 8.52 12.85
CA ALA A 58 -3.22 8.68 14.27
C ALA A 58 -4.37 9.68 14.48
N VAL A 59 -4.37 10.81 13.78
CA VAL A 59 -5.48 11.78 13.82
C VAL A 59 -6.80 11.16 13.38
N GLN A 60 -6.79 10.40 12.28
CA GLN A 60 -8.00 9.73 11.77
C GLN A 60 -8.47 8.64 12.73
N ALA A 61 -7.56 7.87 13.31
CA ALA A 61 -7.86 6.86 14.32
C ALA A 61 -8.54 7.47 15.56
N LEU A 62 -7.99 8.57 16.06
CA LEU A 62 -8.55 9.26 17.24
C LEU A 62 -9.92 9.91 16.94
N LYS A 63 -10.13 10.37 15.71
CA LYS A 63 -11.44 10.91 15.27
C LYS A 63 -12.49 9.84 15.03
N ALA A 64 -12.10 8.58 14.78
CA ALA A 64 -13.03 7.50 14.52
C ALA A 64 -13.89 7.15 15.76
N SER A 65 -13.34 7.26 16.98
CA SER A 65 -14.11 7.02 18.20
C SER A 65 -13.48 7.70 19.42
N LYS A 66 -14.30 8.20 20.33
CA LYS A 66 -13.87 8.71 21.63
C LYS A 66 -13.29 7.62 22.56
N ALA A 67 -13.56 6.36 22.27
CA ALA A 67 -12.97 5.22 22.97
C ALA A 67 -11.50 4.98 22.59
N VAL A 68 -11.00 5.58 21.51
CA VAL A 68 -9.61 5.40 21.04
C VAL A 68 -8.69 6.37 21.72
N LYS A 69 -7.56 5.87 22.23
CA LYS A 69 -6.55 6.66 22.95
C LYS A 69 -5.14 6.31 22.44
N LEU A 70 -4.37 7.31 22.02
CA LEU A 70 -2.96 7.14 21.67
C LEU A 70 -2.12 7.08 22.96
N VAL A 71 -1.40 5.96 23.16
CA VAL A 71 -0.65 5.71 24.41
C VAL A 71 0.85 5.53 24.20
N SER A 72 1.30 5.28 22.99
CA SER A 72 2.72 5.08 22.66
C SER A 72 3.03 5.42 21.23
N MET A 73 4.26 5.86 20.96
CA MET A 73 4.75 6.21 19.63
C MET A 73 6.20 5.80 19.44
N CYS A 74 6.58 5.42 18.22
CA CYS A 74 7.99 5.26 17.87
C CYS A 74 8.33 5.68 16.45
N ASP A 75 9.57 6.10 16.28
CA ASP A 75 10.23 6.31 14.98
C ASP A 75 11.71 6.01 15.11
N THR A 76 12.40 5.82 14.00
CA THR A 76 13.87 5.74 13.99
C THR A 76 14.54 7.09 14.31
N PHE A 77 13.80 8.19 14.13
CA PHE A 77 14.30 9.57 14.30
C PHE A 77 13.49 10.35 15.32
N ARG A 78 14.17 10.92 16.32
CA ARG A 78 13.54 11.71 17.38
C ARG A 78 12.79 12.93 16.82
N ASP A 79 13.37 13.66 15.87
CA ASP A 79 12.74 14.83 15.23
C ASP A 79 11.42 14.48 14.54
N ARG A 80 11.33 13.30 13.92
CA ARG A 80 10.09 12.79 13.29
C ARG A 80 9.03 12.50 14.35
N LEU A 81 9.43 11.85 15.44
CA LEU A 81 8.53 11.51 16.52
C LEU A 81 7.95 12.78 17.18
N ASP A 82 8.80 13.74 17.54
CA ASP A 82 8.37 14.97 18.21
C ASP A 82 7.50 15.84 17.30
N GLY A 83 7.86 15.98 16.01
CA GLY A 83 7.05 16.70 15.04
C GLY A 83 5.68 16.08 14.82
N SER A 84 5.61 14.74 14.78
CA SER A 84 4.35 14.01 14.66
C SER A 84 3.48 14.16 15.91
N TYR A 85 4.08 14.07 17.10
CA TYR A 85 3.38 14.26 18.38
C TYR A 85 2.71 15.65 18.46
N SER A 86 3.44 16.70 18.12
CA SER A 86 2.89 18.06 18.07
C SER A 86 1.75 18.17 17.06
N ALA A 87 1.95 17.67 15.85
CA ALA A 87 0.93 17.70 14.79
C ALA A 87 -0.35 16.93 15.17
N ILE A 88 -0.25 15.84 15.93
CA ILE A 88 -1.41 15.11 16.44
C ILE A 88 -2.17 15.96 17.46
N LEU A 89 -1.46 16.54 18.45
CA LEU A 89 -2.08 17.38 19.49
C LEU A 89 -2.84 18.58 18.91
N ASP A 90 -2.33 19.16 17.83
CA ASP A 90 -2.98 20.30 17.14
C ASP A 90 -4.30 19.93 16.44
N ASN A 91 -4.59 18.63 16.24
CA ASN A 91 -5.69 18.18 15.40
C ASN A 91 -6.73 17.29 16.11
N VAL A 92 -6.51 16.95 17.39
CA VAL A 92 -7.41 16.08 18.17
C VAL A 92 -7.62 16.62 19.59
N GLU A 93 -8.57 16.06 20.31
CA GLU A 93 -8.77 16.40 21.72
C GLU A 93 -7.61 15.87 22.59
N ALA A 94 -7.01 16.73 23.38
CA ALA A 94 -5.87 16.38 24.23
C ALA A 94 -6.16 15.20 25.17
N SER A 95 -7.40 14.99 25.58
CA SER A 95 -7.84 13.87 26.43
C SER A 95 -7.66 12.49 25.78
N GLN A 96 -7.56 12.44 24.43
CA GLN A 96 -7.33 11.21 23.68
C GLN A 96 -5.84 10.89 23.47
N VAL A 97 -4.92 11.76 23.92
CA VAL A 97 -3.47 11.58 23.77
C VAL A 97 -2.84 11.45 25.15
N ASP A 98 -2.31 10.28 25.44
CA ASP A 98 -1.66 9.95 26.72
C ASP A 98 -0.32 9.25 26.44
N VAL A 99 0.61 10.02 25.89
CA VAL A 99 1.95 9.56 25.50
C VAL A 99 2.98 10.28 26.37
N PRO A 100 3.25 9.78 27.58
CA PRO A 100 4.33 10.32 28.39
C PRO A 100 5.69 10.11 27.71
N GLU A 101 6.71 10.81 28.13
CA GLU A 101 8.05 10.73 27.52
C GLU A 101 8.60 9.29 27.54
N SER A 102 8.27 8.51 28.60
CA SER A 102 8.63 7.09 28.71
C SER A 102 8.00 6.18 27.65
N ASN A 103 6.97 6.64 26.94
CA ASN A 103 6.27 5.91 25.90
C ASN A 103 6.57 6.43 24.49
N LYS A 104 7.60 7.27 24.37
CA LYS A 104 8.16 7.77 23.11
C LYS A 104 9.49 7.05 22.84
N PHE A 105 9.46 6.07 21.94
CA PHE A 105 10.61 5.19 21.70
C PHE A 105 11.31 5.56 20.39
N VAL A 106 12.66 5.54 20.42
CA VAL A 106 13.49 5.86 19.25
C VAL A 106 14.43 4.70 18.95
N GLY A 107 14.44 4.22 17.72
CA GLY A 107 15.30 3.12 17.27
C GLY A 107 14.65 2.23 16.24
N LEU A 108 15.42 1.30 15.70
CA LEU A 108 14.95 0.34 14.69
C LEU A 108 14.10 -0.79 15.32
N ASP A 109 14.31 -1.10 16.57
CA ASP A 109 13.61 -2.10 17.39
C ASP A 109 12.50 -1.50 18.29
N ALA A 110 12.37 -0.18 18.31
CA ALA A 110 11.44 0.56 19.17
C ALA A 110 9.95 0.16 18.99
N TYR A 111 9.59 -0.47 17.85
CA TYR A 111 8.25 -0.97 17.57
C TYR A 111 7.78 -2.03 18.58
N GLU A 112 8.69 -2.83 19.17
CA GLU A 112 8.36 -3.88 20.13
C GLU A 112 7.74 -3.28 21.41
N ASN A 113 8.29 -2.16 21.88
CA ASN A 113 7.77 -1.45 23.06
C ASN A 113 6.37 -0.87 22.80
N VAL A 114 6.14 -0.34 21.60
CA VAL A 114 4.84 0.21 21.21
C VAL A 114 3.80 -0.91 21.13
N ILE A 115 4.12 -2.04 20.51
CA ILE A 115 3.25 -3.21 20.45
C ILE A 115 2.87 -3.70 21.85
N ALA A 116 3.83 -3.76 22.79
CA ALA A 116 3.58 -4.24 24.13
C ALA A 116 2.54 -3.39 24.89
N LEU A 117 2.50 -2.07 24.65
CA LEU A 117 1.64 -1.12 25.35
C LEU A 117 0.24 -0.95 24.73
N SER A 118 -0.01 -1.50 23.53
CA SER A 118 -1.16 -1.18 22.71
C SER A 118 -2.13 -2.36 22.60
N ASP A 119 -3.41 -2.08 22.29
CA ASP A 119 -4.41 -3.06 21.87
C ASP A 119 -4.49 -3.15 20.34
N ALA A 120 -4.24 -2.03 19.67
CA ALA A 120 -4.14 -1.93 18.23
C ALA A 120 -2.95 -1.06 17.82
N VAL A 121 -2.33 -1.35 16.68
CA VAL A 121 -1.18 -0.58 16.18
C VAL A 121 -1.43 -0.01 14.78
N LEU A 122 -0.89 1.19 14.55
CA LEU A 122 -0.86 1.86 13.26
C LEU A 122 0.55 1.74 12.68
N LEU A 123 0.72 0.91 11.64
CA LEU A 123 2.02 0.65 11.01
C LEU A 123 2.21 1.59 9.80
N ALA A 124 2.97 2.66 9.99
CA ALA A 124 3.23 3.69 8.97
C ALA A 124 4.72 3.83 8.58
N THR A 125 5.53 2.84 8.91
CA THR A 125 6.95 2.75 8.54
C THR A 125 7.13 2.50 7.03
N PRO A 126 8.34 2.67 6.46
CA PRO A 126 8.63 2.24 5.10
C PRO A 126 8.31 0.74 4.87
N PRO A 127 7.97 0.36 3.64
CA PRO A 127 7.44 -0.97 3.31
C PRO A 127 8.22 -2.20 3.80
N PRO A 128 9.58 -2.24 3.79
CA PRO A 128 10.32 -3.46 4.16
C PRO A 128 10.19 -3.83 5.63
N PHE A 129 9.88 -2.86 6.48
CA PHE A 129 9.65 -3.11 7.90
C PHE A 129 8.27 -3.70 8.19
N ARG A 130 7.34 -3.57 7.26
CA ARG A 130 5.93 -3.96 7.47
C ARG A 130 5.72 -5.44 7.71
N PRO A 131 6.33 -6.38 6.96
CA PRO A 131 6.20 -7.81 7.26
C PRO A 131 6.67 -8.16 8.68
N ILE A 132 7.74 -7.51 9.17
CA ILE A 132 8.32 -7.73 10.50
C ILE A 132 7.38 -7.20 11.58
N HIS A 133 6.95 -5.93 11.44
CA HIS A 133 6.07 -5.28 12.42
C HIS A 133 4.69 -5.93 12.46
N PHE A 134 4.17 -6.35 11.29
CA PHE A 134 2.89 -7.05 11.20
C PHE A 134 2.95 -8.41 11.90
N GLU A 135 4.00 -9.21 11.67
CA GLU A 135 4.21 -10.48 12.35
C GLU A 135 4.25 -10.29 13.87
N ALA A 136 5.08 -9.36 14.36
CA ALA A 136 5.20 -9.08 15.80
C ALA A 136 3.87 -8.66 16.43
N ALA A 137 3.10 -7.79 15.75
CA ALA A 137 1.80 -7.34 16.22
C ALA A 137 0.77 -8.47 16.29
N ILE A 138 0.69 -9.30 15.23
CA ILE A 138 -0.24 -10.45 15.20
C ILE A 138 0.15 -11.52 16.22
N GLN A 139 1.45 -11.80 16.40
CA GLN A 139 1.93 -12.72 17.44
C GLN A 139 1.53 -12.23 18.84
N ALA A 140 1.62 -10.93 19.09
CA ALA A 140 1.23 -10.26 20.32
C ALA A 140 -0.30 -10.05 20.48
N ASN A 141 -1.13 -10.61 19.58
CA ASN A 141 -2.60 -10.51 19.58
C ASN A 141 -3.12 -9.07 19.44
N LYS A 142 -2.50 -8.23 18.60
CA LYS A 142 -2.92 -6.85 18.38
C LYS A 142 -3.69 -6.72 17.07
N HIS A 143 -4.72 -5.87 17.07
CA HIS A 143 -5.36 -5.41 15.84
C HIS A 143 -4.39 -4.50 15.07
N VAL A 144 -4.48 -4.49 13.73
CA VAL A 144 -3.48 -3.78 12.91
C VAL A 144 -4.14 -2.94 11.83
N PHE A 145 -3.86 -1.65 11.83
CA PHE A 145 -3.94 -0.83 10.63
C PHE A 145 -2.55 -0.72 10.02
N MET A 146 -2.40 -1.03 8.75
CA MET A 146 -1.08 -0.94 8.10
C MET A 146 -1.12 -0.23 6.76
N GLU A 147 -0.18 0.67 6.56
CA GLU A 147 0.00 1.41 5.31
C GLU A 147 0.49 0.52 4.17
N LYS A 148 0.14 0.91 2.96
CA LYS A 148 0.61 0.29 1.71
C LYS A 148 1.99 0.85 1.29
N PRO A 149 2.74 0.15 0.41
CA PRO A 149 2.61 -1.26 0.05
C PRO A 149 2.98 -2.18 1.21
N LEU A 150 2.56 -3.44 1.16
CA LEU A 150 2.74 -4.35 2.29
C LEU A 150 4.14 -4.99 2.33
N ALA A 151 4.86 -4.97 1.23
CA ALA A 151 6.23 -5.48 1.09
C ALA A 151 6.93 -4.80 -0.09
N VAL A 152 8.23 -5.04 -0.26
CA VAL A 152 9.03 -4.57 -1.40
C VAL A 152 9.49 -5.71 -2.30
N ASP A 153 9.41 -6.95 -1.85
CA ASP A 153 9.88 -8.14 -2.56
C ASP A 153 8.94 -9.33 -2.34
N VAL A 154 9.19 -10.43 -3.07
CA VAL A 154 8.36 -11.64 -3.02
C VAL A 154 8.46 -12.37 -1.68
N PRO A 155 9.65 -12.52 -1.06
CA PRO A 155 9.72 -13.07 0.29
C PRO A 155 8.86 -12.31 1.31
N GLY A 156 8.88 -10.98 1.26
CA GLY A 156 8.02 -10.13 2.10
C GLY A 156 6.53 -10.34 1.83
N TYR A 157 6.13 -10.48 0.55
CA TYR A 157 4.76 -10.84 0.19
C TYR A 157 4.33 -12.17 0.81
N HIS A 158 5.17 -13.22 0.70
CA HIS A 158 4.86 -14.53 1.29
C HIS A 158 4.72 -14.46 2.81
N LYS A 159 5.60 -13.70 3.48
CA LYS A 159 5.51 -13.48 4.93
C LYS A 159 4.18 -12.79 5.30
N ILE A 160 3.78 -11.75 4.59
CA ILE A 160 2.50 -11.07 4.80
C ILE A 160 1.31 -12.04 4.66
N MET A 161 1.32 -12.88 3.63
CA MET A 161 0.25 -13.87 3.41
C MET A 161 0.20 -14.96 4.48
N GLU A 162 1.37 -15.38 5.00
CA GLU A 162 1.45 -16.31 6.13
C GLU A 162 0.86 -15.70 7.40
N VAL A 163 1.27 -14.48 7.74
CA VAL A 163 0.82 -13.76 8.94
C VAL A 163 -0.66 -13.41 8.86
N SER A 164 -1.17 -13.13 7.67
CA SER A 164 -2.61 -12.91 7.43
C SER A 164 -3.47 -14.09 7.88
N LYS A 165 -3.04 -15.31 7.58
CA LYS A 165 -3.75 -16.53 8.02
C LYS A 165 -3.77 -16.66 9.55
N LEU A 166 -2.68 -16.26 10.21
CA LEU A 166 -2.63 -16.24 11.66
C LEU A 166 -3.55 -15.18 12.25
N ALA A 167 -3.67 -14.01 11.60
CA ALA A 167 -4.61 -12.97 12.00
C ALA A 167 -6.08 -13.45 11.94
N ASP A 168 -6.44 -14.19 10.87
CA ASP A 168 -7.77 -14.80 10.74
C ASP A 168 -8.04 -15.84 11.84
N GLN A 169 -7.07 -16.72 12.12
CA GLN A 169 -7.18 -17.72 13.19
C GLN A 169 -7.40 -17.07 14.56
N LYS A 170 -6.73 -15.95 14.81
CA LYS A 170 -6.84 -15.17 16.05
C LYS A 170 -8.03 -14.20 16.06
N LYS A 171 -8.80 -14.12 14.96
CA LYS A 171 -9.93 -13.18 14.78
C LYS A 171 -9.53 -11.73 15.01
N LEU A 172 -8.35 -11.35 14.58
CA LEU A 172 -7.85 -9.98 14.67
C LEU A 172 -8.34 -9.15 13.47
N THR A 173 -8.67 -7.90 13.72
CA THR A 173 -9.01 -6.96 12.65
C THR A 173 -7.72 -6.43 12.03
N VAL A 174 -7.61 -6.54 10.70
CA VAL A 174 -6.52 -5.97 9.90
C VAL A 174 -7.10 -5.13 8.79
N VAL A 175 -6.77 -3.85 8.74
CA VAL A 175 -7.14 -2.92 7.67
C VAL A 175 -5.90 -2.41 6.96
N VAL A 176 -5.95 -2.35 5.64
CA VAL A 176 -4.85 -1.89 4.78
C VAL A 176 -5.17 -0.49 4.25
N GLY A 177 -4.22 0.44 4.39
CA GLY A 177 -4.33 1.85 3.97
C GLY A 177 -4.38 2.05 2.45
N LEU A 178 -5.31 1.36 1.79
CA LEU A 178 -5.69 1.57 0.39
C LEU A 178 -7.04 2.29 0.34
N GLN A 179 -7.04 3.56 0.76
CA GLN A 179 -8.21 4.38 1.02
C GLN A 179 -9.20 4.45 -0.13
N ASN A 180 -8.77 4.26 -1.39
CA ASN A 180 -9.68 4.28 -2.54
C ASN A 180 -10.76 3.19 -2.47
N ARG A 181 -10.52 2.09 -1.74
CA ARG A 181 -11.55 1.07 -1.49
C ARG A 181 -12.65 1.54 -0.56
N TYR A 182 -12.39 2.60 0.18
CA TYR A 182 -13.32 3.25 1.11
C TYR A 182 -13.94 4.52 0.53
N ASP A 183 -13.59 4.87 -0.72
CA ASP A 183 -14.20 5.96 -1.47
C ASP A 183 -15.56 5.52 -2.03
N ILE A 184 -16.63 6.20 -1.59
CA ILE A 184 -18.02 5.86 -1.97
C ILE A 184 -18.23 6.07 -3.48
N GLY A 185 -17.60 7.10 -4.06
CA GLY A 185 -17.69 7.36 -5.50
C GLY A 185 -17.12 6.19 -6.32
N TYR A 186 -15.96 5.65 -5.91
CA TYR A 186 -15.38 4.48 -6.55
C TYR A 186 -16.22 3.22 -6.31
N GLN A 187 -16.76 3.03 -5.12
CA GLN A 187 -17.66 1.89 -4.85
C GLN A 187 -18.88 1.91 -5.77
N GLU A 188 -19.53 3.06 -5.95
CA GLU A 188 -20.68 3.20 -6.84
C GLU A 188 -20.28 3.07 -8.33
N LEU A 189 -19.13 3.64 -8.73
CA LEU A 189 -18.59 3.48 -10.08
C LEU A 189 -18.37 2.00 -10.42
N LEU A 190 -17.70 1.28 -9.52
CA LEU A 190 -17.40 -0.13 -9.72
C LEU A 190 -18.66 -0.99 -9.80
N LYS A 191 -19.67 -0.74 -8.96
CA LYS A 191 -20.97 -1.42 -9.07
C LYS A 191 -21.58 -1.27 -10.47
N LYS A 192 -21.52 -0.06 -11.03
CA LYS A 192 -22.05 0.20 -12.37
C LYS A 192 -21.27 -0.50 -13.47
N ILE A 193 -19.94 -0.42 -13.43
CA ILE A 193 -19.06 -1.07 -14.40
C ILE A 193 -19.21 -2.59 -14.33
N GLN A 194 -19.17 -3.17 -13.13
CA GLN A 194 -19.37 -4.60 -12.92
C GLN A 194 -20.80 -5.07 -13.26
N GLY A 195 -21.76 -4.15 -13.26
CA GLY A 195 -23.12 -4.36 -13.75
C GLY A 195 -23.26 -4.23 -15.28
N GLY A 196 -22.16 -4.03 -16.02
CA GLY A 196 -22.12 -4.04 -17.48
C GLY A 196 -22.42 -2.70 -18.16
N THR A 197 -22.42 -1.56 -17.44
CA THR A 197 -22.78 -0.25 -17.99
C THR A 197 -21.91 0.18 -19.18
N ILE A 198 -20.62 -0.19 -19.19
CA ILE A 198 -19.69 0.11 -20.29
C ILE A 198 -19.40 -1.11 -21.19
N GLY A 199 -20.12 -2.24 -20.96
CA GLY A 199 -19.80 -3.52 -21.61
C GLY A 199 -18.51 -4.14 -21.08
N ASP A 200 -17.99 -5.17 -21.77
CA ASP A 200 -16.71 -5.79 -21.41
C ASP A 200 -15.58 -4.76 -21.46
N ILE A 201 -14.70 -4.77 -20.46
CA ILE A 201 -13.52 -3.91 -20.43
C ILE A 201 -12.54 -4.37 -21.51
N VAL A 202 -12.05 -3.43 -22.31
CA VAL A 202 -11.14 -3.67 -23.45
C VAL A 202 -9.72 -3.24 -23.10
N SER A 203 -9.58 -2.09 -22.41
CA SER A 203 -8.29 -1.52 -22.05
C SER A 203 -8.42 -0.60 -20.85
N ILE A 204 -7.33 -0.46 -20.10
CA ILE A 204 -7.22 0.38 -18.91
C ILE A 204 -5.95 1.22 -19.01
N ASP A 205 -6.08 2.53 -18.83
CA ASP A 205 -4.94 3.44 -18.66
C ASP A 205 -4.87 3.92 -17.21
N VAL A 206 -3.70 3.81 -16.61
CA VAL A 206 -3.39 4.29 -15.25
C VAL A 206 -2.29 5.33 -15.30
N TYR A 207 -2.46 6.41 -14.57
CA TYR A 207 -1.51 7.52 -14.50
C TYR A 207 -1.16 7.87 -13.07
N TYR A 208 0.15 8.08 -12.82
CA TYR A 208 0.63 8.68 -11.58
C TYR A 208 1.87 9.53 -11.86
N ASN A 209 1.68 10.62 -12.61
CA ASN A 209 2.72 11.54 -13.02
C ASN A 209 2.72 12.76 -12.10
N VAL A 210 3.76 12.89 -11.28
CA VAL A 210 3.92 13.93 -10.25
C VAL A 210 5.38 14.41 -10.20
N GLY A 211 5.65 15.43 -9.39
CA GLY A 211 6.99 15.91 -9.11
C GLY A 211 7.83 14.95 -8.27
N ALA A 212 9.11 15.28 -8.12
CA ALA A 212 10.07 14.51 -7.34
C ALA A 212 9.78 14.59 -5.83
N PRO A 213 10.03 13.52 -5.06
CA PRO A 213 10.00 13.61 -3.60
C PRO A 213 11.19 14.47 -3.11
N THR A 214 11.01 15.08 -1.93
CA THR A 214 12.10 15.81 -1.28
C THR A 214 13.25 14.87 -0.93
N ILE A 215 14.48 15.31 -1.19
CA ILE A 215 15.71 14.64 -0.75
C ILE A 215 16.35 15.46 0.38
N HIS A 216 16.82 14.77 1.41
CA HIS A 216 17.53 15.37 2.52
C HIS A 216 19.05 15.24 2.28
N PRO A 217 19.80 16.34 2.34
CA PRO A 217 21.25 16.29 2.19
C PRO A 217 21.91 15.35 3.21
N ARG A 218 23.01 14.72 2.82
CA ARG A 218 23.82 13.91 3.74
C ARG A 218 24.46 14.80 4.81
N VAL A 219 24.43 14.32 6.04
CA VAL A 219 25.02 14.98 7.20
C VAL A 219 26.32 14.26 7.58
N ALA A 220 27.34 15.02 8.02
CA ALA A 220 28.61 14.45 8.46
C ALA A 220 28.39 13.46 9.62
N GLY A 221 29.07 12.29 9.55
CA GLY A 221 28.93 11.22 10.55
C GLY A 221 27.68 10.35 10.43
N GLN A 222 26.80 10.64 9.47
CA GLN A 222 25.61 9.84 9.21
C GLN A 222 25.97 8.48 8.60
N THR A 223 25.45 7.40 9.18
CA THR A 223 25.62 6.07 8.61
C THR A 223 24.85 5.91 7.30
N GLU A 224 25.18 4.88 6.52
CA GLU A 224 24.47 4.63 5.27
C GLU A 224 23.00 4.22 5.52
N MET A 225 22.72 3.38 6.51
CA MET A 225 21.39 3.01 6.95
C MET A 225 20.56 4.26 7.30
N GLU A 226 21.14 5.17 8.08
CA GLU A 226 20.45 6.39 8.50
C GLU A 226 20.14 7.30 7.29
N TYR A 227 21.11 7.47 6.38
CA TYR A 227 20.91 8.27 5.17
C TYR A 227 19.80 7.70 4.28
N GLN A 228 19.83 6.38 4.05
CA GLN A 228 18.86 5.72 3.19
C GLN A 228 17.45 5.77 3.80
N ILE A 229 17.29 5.54 5.11
CA ILE A 229 15.98 5.65 5.77
C ILE A 229 15.45 7.09 5.72
N ARG A 230 16.29 8.11 5.92
CA ARG A 230 15.90 9.53 5.76
C ARG A 230 15.38 9.85 4.36
N ASN A 231 15.97 9.21 3.35
CA ASN A 231 15.66 9.39 1.93
C ASN A 231 14.96 8.17 1.31
N TRP A 232 14.14 7.47 2.09
CA TRP A 232 13.59 6.16 1.76
C TRP A 232 12.94 6.05 0.37
N ARG A 233 12.40 7.14 -0.16
CA ARG A 233 11.78 7.18 -1.51
C ARG A 233 12.77 7.11 -2.65
N TYR A 234 14.06 7.25 -2.38
CA TYR A 234 15.12 7.16 -3.36
C TYR A 234 15.77 5.77 -3.41
N PHE A 235 15.37 4.86 -2.51
CA PHE A 235 15.96 3.52 -2.40
C PHE A 235 14.93 2.43 -2.67
N THR A 236 15.26 1.56 -3.64
CA THR A 236 14.35 0.48 -4.09
C THR A 236 13.99 -0.47 -2.95
N TRP A 237 14.93 -0.81 -2.08
CA TRP A 237 14.68 -1.69 -0.96
C TRP A 237 13.75 -1.09 0.10
N LEU A 238 13.68 0.24 0.21
CA LEU A 238 12.81 0.95 1.18
C LEU A 238 11.43 1.29 0.61
N TRP A 239 11.36 1.65 -0.67
CA TRP A 239 10.13 2.16 -1.27
C TRP A 239 9.46 1.19 -2.24
N GLY A 240 10.24 0.28 -2.86
CA GLY A 240 9.78 -0.51 -3.99
C GLY A 240 9.66 0.28 -5.30
N GLY A 241 10.07 1.57 -5.30
CA GLY A 241 9.89 2.52 -6.40
C GLY A 241 8.49 3.15 -6.42
N GLN A 242 8.27 4.11 -7.31
CA GLN A 242 7.01 4.85 -7.40
C GLN A 242 5.81 3.95 -7.72
N LEU A 243 6.01 2.89 -8.51
CA LEU A 243 4.94 1.96 -8.87
C LEU A 243 4.29 1.36 -7.61
N ALA A 244 5.12 0.90 -6.66
CA ALA A 244 4.67 0.35 -5.38
C ALA A 244 4.27 1.44 -4.37
N GLY A 245 5.03 2.53 -4.32
CA GLY A 245 4.84 3.54 -3.29
C GLY A 245 3.64 4.46 -3.52
N GLN A 246 3.26 4.72 -4.77
CA GLN A 246 2.20 5.67 -5.11
C GLN A 246 1.19 5.11 -6.11
N THR A 247 1.63 4.57 -7.25
CA THR A 247 0.74 4.12 -8.33
C THR A 247 -0.13 2.94 -7.91
N ILE A 248 0.27 2.21 -6.88
CA ILE A 248 -0.51 1.11 -6.28
C ILE A 248 -1.96 1.51 -5.96
N HIS A 249 -2.25 2.76 -5.62
CA HIS A 249 -3.61 3.21 -5.33
C HIS A 249 -4.54 3.04 -6.54
N GLN A 250 -4.06 3.34 -7.74
CA GLN A 250 -4.83 3.18 -8.97
C GLN A 250 -4.80 1.73 -9.46
N ILE A 251 -3.66 1.06 -9.36
CA ILE A 251 -3.54 -0.37 -9.70
C ILE A 251 -4.51 -1.20 -8.85
N ASP A 252 -4.63 -0.92 -7.57
CA ASP A 252 -5.54 -1.60 -6.67
C ASP A 252 -7.03 -1.40 -7.06
N VAL A 253 -7.41 -0.18 -7.44
CA VAL A 253 -8.76 0.09 -7.95
C VAL A 253 -9.05 -0.72 -9.22
N MET A 254 -8.07 -0.85 -10.12
CA MET A 254 -8.23 -1.65 -11.33
C MET A 254 -8.33 -3.14 -11.03
N ASN A 255 -7.49 -3.68 -10.16
CA ASN A 255 -7.59 -5.06 -9.69
C ASN A 255 -8.97 -5.33 -9.06
N TRP A 256 -9.48 -4.40 -8.25
CA TRP A 256 -10.82 -4.48 -7.67
C TRP A 256 -11.92 -4.41 -8.74
N MET A 257 -11.78 -3.54 -9.74
CA MET A 257 -12.71 -3.41 -10.86
C MET A 257 -12.79 -4.68 -11.70
N MET A 258 -11.62 -5.26 -12.03
CA MET A 258 -11.49 -6.51 -12.78
C MET A 258 -11.89 -7.74 -11.95
N LYS A 259 -11.95 -7.64 -10.62
CA LYS A 259 -12.10 -8.77 -9.66
C LYS A 259 -11.04 -9.85 -9.86
N ASP A 260 -9.87 -9.46 -10.33
CA ASP A 260 -8.76 -10.35 -10.65
C ASP A 260 -7.43 -9.58 -10.59
N PHE A 261 -6.32 -10.31 -10.75
CA PHE A 261 -4.98 -9.76 -10.73
C PHE A 261 -4.24 -10.11 -12.02
N PRO A 262 -3.34 -9.23 -12.51
CA PRO A 262 -2.54 -9.51 -13.70
C PRO A 262 -1.69 -10.77 -13.56
N VAL A 263 -1.62 -11.55 -14.64
CA VAL A 263 -0.81 -12.77 -14.74
C VAL A 263 0.52 -12.56 -15.44
N GLN A 264 0.68 -11.42 -16.11
CA GLN A 264 1.91 -11.07 -16.82
C GLN A 264 2.17 -9.57 -16.75
N ALA A 265 3.46 -9.19 -16.74
CA ALA A 265 3.92 -7.80 -16.86
C ALA A 265 5.07 -7.68 -17.85
N LYS A 266 5.06 -6.57 -18.61
CA LYS A 266 6.15 -6.10 -19.48
C LYS A 266 6.39 -4.64 -19.15
N GLY A 267 7.64 -4.21 -19.03
CA GLY A 267 7.90 -2.85 -18.57
C GLY A 267 9.16 -2.23 -19.18
N ILE A 268 9.10 -0.92 -19.29
CA ILE A 268 10.24 -0.07 -19.61
C ILE A 268 10.29 1.09 -18.61
N GLY A 269 11.49 1.56 -18.29
CA GLY A 269 11.68 2.67 -17.37
C GLY A 269 13.15 3.01 -17.24
N GLY A 270 13.43 4.00 -16.43
CA GLY A 270 14.80 4.42 -16.24
C GLY A 270 14.93 5.63 -15.32
N ARG A 271 16.12 6.22 -15.37
CA ARG A 271 16.50 7.43 -14.63
C ARG A 271 17.02 8.47 -15.60
N GLN A 272 16.40 9.63 -15.56
CA GLN A 272 16.88 10.80 -16.31
C GLN A 272 17.31 11.91 -15.36
N VAL A 273 16.60 12.10 -14.28
CA VAL A 273 16.76 13.21 -13.32
C VAL A 273 17.32 12.72 -11.98
N PHE A 274 16.92 11.55 -11.51
CA PHE A 274 17.48 10.96 -10.29
C PHE A 274 18.89 10.42 -10.52
N SER A 275 19.79 11.26 -10.98
CA SER A 275 21.19 10.92 -11.35
C SER A 275 22.19 11.71 -10.52
N GLY A 276 23.39 11.15 -10.36
CA GLY A 276 24.48 11.76 -9.59
C GLY A 276 24.54 11.32 -8.13
N PRO A 277 25.46 11.89 -7.36
CA PRO A 277 25.71 11.50 -5.98
C PRO A 277 24.50 11.62 -5.09
N ASN A 278 24.34 10.66 -4.19
CA ASN A 278 23.31 10.66 -3.17
C ASN A 278 21.85 10.63 -3.68
N GLN A 279 21.60 10.27 -4.96
CA GLN A 279 20.25 10.20 -5.53
C GLN A 279 19.59 8.81 -5.41
N GLY A 280 20.19 7.89 -4.64
CA GLY A 280 19.68 6.52 -4.48
C GLY A 280 19.68 5.71 -5.79
N ASN A 281 18.76 4.75 -5.94
CA ASN A 281 18.71 3.85 -7.09
C ASN A 281 17.31 3.58 -7.68
N THR A 282 16.28 4.32 -7.27
CA THR A 282 14.95 4.20 -7.87
C THR A 282 14.91 4.84 -9.26
N TYR A 283 14.10 4.30 -10.14
CA TYR A 283 13.75 4.93 -11.41
C TYR A 283 12.88 6.17 -11.18
N ASP A 284 12.96 7.15 -12.08
CA ASP A 284 12.15 8.38 -12.03
C ASP A 284 11.02 8.39 -13.07
N HIS A 285 11.02 7.45 -14.03
CA HIS A 285 9.93 7.28 -14.99
C HIS A 285 9.71 5.79 -15.30
N HIS A 286 8.44 5.43 -15.53
CA HIS A 286 7.99 4.05 -15.59
C HIS A 286 6.85 3.92 -16.60
N TYR A 287 6.87 2.83 -17.36
CA TYR A 287 5.73 2.33 -18.10
C TYR A 287 5.67 0.81 -17.94
N VAL A 288 4.49 0.30 -17.60
CA VAL A 288 4.24 -1.14 -17.48
C VAL A 288 2.93 -1.49 -18.15
N GLU A 289 2.96 -2.49 -19.01
CA GLU A 289 1.78 -3.20 -19.51
C GLU A 289 1.57 -4.44 -18.66
N PHE A 290 0.43 -4.51 -17.99
CA PHE A 290 -0.05 -5.68 -17.29
C PHE A 290 -1.12 -6.40 -18.11
N GLU A 291 -1.15 -7.72 -18.04
CA GLU A 291 -2.17 -8.55 -18.69
C GLU A 291 -2.95 -9.34 -17.67
N TYR A 292 -4.29 -9.16 -17.69
CA TYR A 292 -5.22 -9.95 -16.89
C TYR A 292 -5.49 -11.32 -17.54
N PRO A 293 -6.04 -12.31 -16.77
CA PRO A 293 -6.30 -13.66 -17.31
C PRO A 293 -7.24 -13.72 -18.51
N ASP A 294 -8.12 -12.73 -18.68
CA ASP A 294 -9.04 -12.60 -19.81
C ASP A 294 -8.42 -11.93 -21.05
N GLY A 295 -7.15 -11.52 -20.95
CA GLY A 295 -6.41 -10.83 -22.00
C GLY A 295 -6.53 -9.30 -21.96
N THR A 296 -7.34 -8.73 -21.06
CA THR A 296 -7.43 -7.27 -20.87
C THR A 296 -6.07 -6.69 -20.49
N LYS A 297 -5.71 -5.56 -21.11
CA LYS A 297 -4.45 -4.85 -20.83
C LYS A 297 -4.68 -3.65 -19.92
N MET A 298 -3.80 -3.53 -18.94
CA MET A 298 -3.68 -2.32 -18.12
C MET A 298 -2.32 -1.65 -18.40
N HIS A 299 -2.37 -0.44 -18.93
CA HIS A 299 -1.21 0.39 -19.25
C HIS A 299 -0.96 1.38 -18.11
N VAL A 300 0.17 1.25 -17.44
CA VAL A 300 0.51 2.05 -16.27
C VAL A 300 1.65 3.00 -16.61
N GLN A 301 1.40 4.28 -16.48
CA GLN A 301 2.38 5.34 -16.70
C GLN A 301 2.61 6.10 -15.40
N SER A 302 3.86 6.19 -14.94
CA SER A 302 4.20 6.93 -13.74
C SER A 302 5.56 7.64 -13.84
N ARG A 303 5.68 8.80 -13.16
CA ARG A 303 6.86 9.64 -13.21
C ARG A 303 6.99 10.51 -11.97
N ASN A 304 8.24 10.69 -11.50
CA ASN A 304 8.63 11.62 -10.44
C ASN A 304 9.64 12.66 -10.97
N ILE A 305 9.20 13.55 -11.86
CA ILE A 305 10.05 14.61 -12.44
C ILE A 305 9.34 15.95 -12.33
N ASP A 306 10.02 16.94 -11.76
CA ASP A 306 9.48 18.29 -11.61
C ASP A 306 9.36 19.03 -12.96
N ASN A 307 8.57 20.08 -12.97
CA ASN A 307 8.35 20.95 -14.13
C ASN A 307 7.77 20.23 -15.36
N CYS A 308 7.10 19.11 -15.16
CA CYS A 308 6.38 18.39 -16.20
C CYS A 308 4.87 18.42 -15.93
N TRP A 309 4.05 18.07 -16.94
CA TRP A 309 2.61 17.93 -16.73
C TRP A 309 2.30 16.84 -15.70
N ASN A 310 1.29 17.05 -14.87
CA ASN A 310 0.88 16.11 -13.83
C ASN A 310 -0.47 15.47 -14.17
N LYS A 311 -0.61 14.17 -13.88
CA LYS A 311 -1.87 13.44 -13.94
C LYS A 311 -1.85 12.31 -12.93
N MET A 312 -2.89 12.22 -12.11
CA MET A 312 -3.17 11.06 -11.25
C MET A 312 -4.57 10.58 -11.57
N GLY A 313 -4.74 9.26 -11.72
CA GLY A 313 -6.04 8.68 -12.01
C GLY A 313 -5.98 7.55 -13.01
N PHE A 314 -7.13 7.26 -13.61
CA PHE A 314 -7.28 6.20 -14.58
C PHE A 314 -8.33 6.55 -15.66
N GLN A 315 -8.29 5.80 -16.75
CA GLN A 315 -9.33 5.74 -17.76
C GLN A 315 -9.59 4.28 -18.11
N VAL A 316 -10.84 3.86 -18.07
CA VAL A 316 -11.26 2.51 -18.41
C VAL A 316 -12.10 2.57 -19.66
N TYR A 317 -11.77 1.73 -20.63
CA TYR A 317 -12.48 1.64 -21.90
C TYR A 317 -13.20 0.30 -21.98
N GLY A 318 -14.51 0.35 -22.20
CA GLY A 318 -15.34 -0.80 -22.46
C GLY A 318 -15.91 -0.78 -23.87
N LYS A 319 -16.56 -1.87 -24.27
CA LYS A 319 -17.19 -2.00 -25.62
C LYS A 319 -18.32 -1.00 -25.87
N SER A 320 -18.99 -0.55 -24.80
CA SER A 320 -20.19 0.31 -24.88
C SER A 320 -20.01 1.68 -24.22
N GLY A 321 -18.81 2.01 -23.78
CA GLY A 321 -18.53 3.30 -23.12
C GLY A 321 -17.21 3.30 -22.39
N SER A 322 -16.96 4.34 -21.59
CA SER A 322 -15.74 4.48 -20.81
C SER A 322 -16.02 5.08 -19.43
N ALA A 323 -15.04 5.02 -18.53
CA ALA A 323 -15.13 5.60 -17.19
C ALA A 323 -13.80 6.17 -16.74
N ASP A 324 -13.84 7.16 -15.81
CA ASP A 324 -12.64 7.84 -15.32
C ASP A 324 -12.58 7.93 -13.77
N GLU A 325 -11.44 8.43 -13.28
CA GLU A 325 -11.13 8.60 -11.86
C GLU A 325 -12.05 9.60 -11.12
N LYS A 326 -12.85 10.40 -11.84
CA LYS A 326 -13.84 11.32 -11.26
C LYS A 326 -15.20 10.66 -11.10
N SER A 327 -15.23 9.32 -11.08
CA SER A 327 -16.46 8.53 -10.98
C SER A 327 -17.52 8.93 -11.98
N ARG A 328 -17.11 9.05 -13.26
CA ARG A 328 -17.99 9.37 -14.40
C ARG A 328 -17.99 8.22 -15.38
N ILE A 329 -19.14 8.01 -16.00
CA ILE A 329 -19.33 7.06 -17.12
C ILE A 329 -19.75 7.83 -18.36
N TYR A 330 -19.14 7.51 -19.47
CA TYR A 330 -19.38 8.09 -20.78
C TYR A 330 -19.89 7.03 -21.75
N ASP A 331 -20.79 7.41 -22.66
CA ASP A 331 -21.14 6.59 -23.81
C ASP A 331 -20.08 6.69 -24.93
N ASN A 332 -20.29 5.95 -26.04
CA ASN A 332 -19.37 5.94 -27.18
C ASN A 332 -19.32 7.28 -27.95
N THR A 333 -20.18 8.25 -27.61
CA THR A 333 -20.14 9.61 -28.15
C THR A 333 -19.44 10.60 -27.22
N ASN A 334 -18.79 10.11 -26.14
CA ASN A 334 -18.15 10.90 -25.08
C ASN A 334 -19.12 11.77 -24.26
N LYS A 335 -20.42 11.45 -24.25
CA LYS A 335 -21.39 12.11 -23.40
C LYS A 335 -21.41 11.44 -22.02
N ILE A 336 -21.40 12.24 -20.94
CA ILE A 336 -21.57 11.71 -19.57
C ILE A 336 -22.98 11.16 -19.43
N VAL A 337 -23.09 9.87 -19.17
CA VAL A 337 -24.36 9.16 -18.91
C VAL A 337 -24.60 8.90 -17.45
N TRP A 338 -23.54 8.93 -16.64
CA TRP A 338 -23.60 8.83 -15.19
C TRP A 338 -22.39 9.50 -14.55
N ARG A 339 -22.61 10.08 -13.36
CA ARG A 339 -21.53 10.52 -12.47
C ARG A 339 -21.98 10.38 -11.01
N TYR A 340 -21.05 10.14 -10.13
CA TYR A 340 -21.27 10.24 -8.69
C TYR A 340 -21.29 11.72 -8.27
N ASP A 341 -22.17 12.07 -7.33
CA ASP A 341 -22.19 13.40 -6.71
C ASP A 341 -21.36 13.35 -5.42
N ASP A 342 -20.16 13.88 -5.47
CA ASP A 342 -19.15 13.81 -4.40
C ASP A 342 -19.23 14.98 -3.39
N ARG A 343 -20.17 15.94 -3.58
CA ARG A 343 -20.24 17.17 -2.76
C ARG A 343 -20.29 16.94 -1.26
N ASN A 344 -20.84 15.83 -0.81
CA ASN A 344 -20.95 15.42 0.60
C ASN A 344 -20.27 14.08 0.88
N ALA A 345 -19.38 13.62 0.01
CA ALA A 345 -18.67 12.36 0.20
C ALA A 345 -17.72 12.48 1.41
N PRO A 346 -17.73 11.50 2.32
CA PRO A 346 -16.79 11.49 3.43
C PRO A 346 -15.36 11.27 2.92
N ASN A 347 -14.38 11.76 3.69
CA ASN A 347 -12.98 11.54 3.38
C ASN A 347 -12.63 10.03 3.48
N PRO A 348 -12.20 9.36 2.41
CA PRO A 348 -11.94 7.92 2.43
C PRO A 348 -10.84 7.50 3.41
N TYR A 349 -9.87 8.37 3.70
CA TYR A 349 -8.90 8.14 4.77
C TYR A 349 -9.54 8.10 6.17
N GLN A 350 -10.60 8.86 6.42
CA GLN A 350 -11.34 8.76 7.67
C GLN A 350 -12.17 7.50 7.69
N VAL A 351 -12.86 7.19 6.58
CA VAL A 351 -13.74 6.01 6.49
C VAL A 351 -12.99 4.70 6.74
N GLU A 352 -11.74 4.55 6.24
CA GLU A 352 -10.96 3.33 6.51
C GLU A 352 -10.66 3.14 8.00
N HIS A 353 -10.43 4.23 8.75
CA HIS A 353 -10.23 4.17 10.20
C HIS A 353 -11.55 3.97 10.95
N ASP A 354 -12.64 4.60 10.51
CA ASP A 354 -13.97 4.36 11.08
C ASP A 354 -14.35 2.88 10.99
N VAL A 355 -14.12 2.26 9.82
CA VAL A 355 -14.35 0.82 9.61
C VAL A 355 -13.45 -0.03 10.51
N PHE A 356 -12.17 0.33 10.63
CA PHE A 356 -11.21 -0.40 11.48
C PHE A 356 -11.69 -0.46 12.94
N PHE A 357 -12.02 0.68 13.52
CA PHE A 357 -12.44 0.74 14.92
C PHE A 357 -13.87 0.23 15.13
N ASP A 358 -14.76 0.40 14.16
CA ASP A 358 -16.10 -0.19 14.21
C ASP A 358 -16.04 -1.74 14.28
N CYS A 359 -15.18 -2.34 13.47
CA CYS A 359 -14.96 -3.79 13.50
C CYS A 359 -14.40 -4.26 14.85
N ILE A 360 -13.49 -3.52 15.47
CA ILE A 360 -12.93 -3.85 16.79
C ILE A 360 -14.02 -3.73 17.87
N LEU A 361 -14.71 -2.59 17.92
CA LEU A 361 -15.73 -2.30 18.93
C LEU A 361 -16.92 -3.26 18.87
N LYS A 362 -17.30 -3.70 17.67
CA LYS A 362 -18.40 -4.65 17.45
C LYS A 362 -17.94 -6.11 17.50
N ASN A 363 -16.66 -6.37 17.68
CA ASN A 363 -16.08 -7.71 17.59
C ASN A 363 -16.47 -8.46 16.30
N THR A 364 -16.39 -7.75 15.17
CA THR A 364 -16.65 -8.28 13.82
C THR A 364 -15.36 -8.26 13.01
N PRO A 365 -14.46 -9.25 13.17
CA PRO A 365 -13.13 -9.22 12.57
C PRO A 365 -13.18 -9.05 11.05
N ARG A 366 -12.27 -8.22 10.55
CA ARG A 366 -12.05 -7.96 9.13
C ARG A 366 -10.57 -8.14 8.82
N ASN A 367 -10.25 -8.71 7.66
CA ASN A 367 -8.88 -8.86 7.22
C ASN A 367 -8.75 -8.46 5.74
N ASP A 368 -8.14 -7.31 5.51
CA ASP A 368 -7.92 -6.74 4.17
C ASP A 368 -6.60 -7.17 3.54
N THR A 369 -5.81 -7.99 4.24
CA THR A 369 -4.42 -8.29 3.86
C THR A 369 -4.31 -8.93 2.48
N GLU A 370 -5.18 -9.87 2.14
CA GLU A 370 -5.07 -10.65 0.90
C GLU A 370 -5.10 -9.76 -0.35
N TRP A 371 -6.10 -8.90 -0.47
CA TRP A 371 -6.19 -8.03 -1.64
C TRP A 371 -5.10 -6.94 -1.63
N GLY A 372 -4.73 -6.40 -0.46
CA GLY A 372 -3.62 -5.45 -0.33
C GLY A 372 -2.27 -6.06 -0.69
N ALA A 373 -2.02 -7.31 -0.31
CA ALA A 373 -0.83 -8.07 -0.66
C ALA A 373 -0.77 -8.37 -2.17
N ASN A 374 -1.89 -8.79 -2.78
CA ASN A 374 -1.93 -9.08 -4.21
C ASN A 374 -1.74 -7.81 -5.06
N SER A 375 -2.30 -6.67 -4.66
CA SER A 375 -2.01 -5.39 -5.32
C SER A 375 -0.56 -4.96 -5.13
N THR A 376 0.05 -5.27 -3.98
CA THR A 376 1.50 -5.10 -3.76
C THR A 376 2.31 -6.00 -4.69
N LEU A 377 1.94 -7.29 -4.82
CA LEU A 377 2.61 -8.24 -5.72
C LEU A 377 2.52 -7.79 -7.19
N THR A 378 1.39 -7.25 -7.62
CA THR A 378 1.24 -6.64 -8.96
C THR A 378 2.31 -5.58 -9.20
N THR A 379 2.54 -4.68 -8.23
CA THR A 379 3.57 -3.64 -8.37
C THR A 379 5.00 -4.20 -8.34
N ILE A 380 5.26 -5.24 -7.54
CA ILE A 380 6.54 -5.95 -7.51
C ILE A 380 6.83 -6.58 -8.87
N MET A 381 5.86 -7.29 -9.45
CA MET A 381 5.98 -7.90 -10.79
C MET A 381 6.29 -6.84 -11.87
N GLY A 382 5.58 -5.71 -11.84
CA GLY A 382 5.83 -4.59 -12.77
C GLY A 382 7.24 -4.00 -12.62
N ARG A 383 7.71 -3.82 -11.38
CA ARG A 383 9.08 -3.37 -11.13
C ARG A 383 10.11 -4.38 -11.64
N MET A 384 9.90 -5.68 -11.39
CA MET A 384 10.80 -6.72 -11.88
C MET A 384 10.87 -6.72 -13.41
N ALA A 385 9.75 -6.54 -14.09
CA ALA A 385 9.70 -6.41 -15.55
C ALA A 385 10.53 -5.22 -16.06
N MET A 386 10.39 -4.05 -15.45
CA MET A 386 11.16 -2.86 -15.83
C MET A 386 12.66 -2.99 -15.56
N HIS A 387 13.02 -3.53 -14.39
CA HIS A 387 14.43 -3.63 -13.96
C HIS A 387 15.21 -4.68 -14.74
N SER A 388 14.54 -5.76 -15.18
CA SER A 388 15.19 -6.83 -15.98
C SER A 388 15.08 -6.62 -17.47
N GLY A 389 14.06 -5.88 -17.95
CA GLY A 389 13.69 -5.81 -19.35
C GLY A 389 13.08 -7.11 -19.90
N GLN A 390 12.65 -8.02 -19.01
CA GLN A 390 12.07 -9.31 -19.38
C GLN A 390 10.56 -9.34 -19.12
N VAL A 391 9.89 -10.27 -19.78
CA VAL A 391 8.49 -10.58 -19.48
C VAL A 391 8.42 -11.31 -18.15
N MET A 392 7.64 -10.79 -17.21
CA MET A 392 7.41 -11.43 -15.91
C MET A 392 6.05 -12.13 -15.91
N ASN A 393 6.05 -13.44 -15.68
CA ASN A 393 4.83 -14.22 -15.47
C ASN A 393 4.61 -14.39 -13.95
N LEU A 394 3.38 -14.23 -13.49
CA LEU A 394 3.03 -14.30 -12.07
C LEU A 394 3.51 -15.61 -11.41
N GLU A 395 3.33 -16.75 -12.08
CA GLU A 395 3.76 -18.06 -11.57
C GLU A 395 5.27 -18.14 -11.30
N ASP A 396 6.09 -17.45 -12.11
CA ASP A 396 7.55 -17.42 -11.93
C ASP A 396 7.95 -16.38 -10.88
N VAL A 397 7.31 -15.22 -10.89
CA VAL A 397 7.52 -14.18 -9.86
C VAL A 397 7.28 -14.74 -8.46
N LEU A 398 6.22 -15.51 -8.24
CA LEU A 398 5.90 -16.14 -6.96
C LEU A 398 6.96 -17.12 -6.46
N LYS A 399 7.83 -17.63 -7.34
CA LYS A 399 8.95 -18.54 -6.98
C LYS A 399 10.21 -17.77 -6.55
N SER A 400 10.27 -16.46 -6.79
CA SER A 400 11.45 -15.66 -6.48
C SER A 400 11.77 -15.70 -4.99
N LYS A 401 13.04 -15.97 -4.70
CA LYS A 401 13.59 -15.95 -3.33
C LYS A 401 14.48 -14.73 -3.08
N ARG A 402 14.56 -13.83 -4.06
CA ARG A 402 15.40 -12.65 -3.96
C ARG A 402 14.84 -11.67 -2.95
N SER A 403 15.56 -11.48 -1.86
CA SER A 403 15.30 -10.40 -0.90
C SER A 403 16.02 -9.13 -1.33
N LEU A 404 15.37 -8.00 -1.11
CA LEU A 404 15.95 -6.67 -1.26
C LEU A 404 16.44 -6.09 0.07
N LEU A 405 16.21 -6.79 1.18
CA LEU A 405 16.51 -6.30 2.53
C LEU A 405 17.99 -6.49 2.88
N PRO A 406 18.54 -5.64 3.76
CA PRO A 406 19.83 -5.92 4.39
C PRO A 406 19.72 -7.19 5.26
N GLU A 407 20.85 -7.83 5.53
CA GLU A 407 20.89 -9.02 6.38
C GLU A 407 20.52 -8.72 7.84
N GLN A 408 20.77 -7.49 8.29
CA GLN A 408 20.48 -7.03 9.66
C GLN A 408 19.98 -5.59 9.62
N PHE A 409 19.12 -5.26 10.58
CA PHE A 409 18.61 -3.90 10.78
C PHE A 409 19.33 -3.24 11.96
N THR A 410 20.60 -2.89 11.76
CA THR A 410 21.42 -2.12 12.70
C THR A 410 21.98 -0.88 11.99
N TRP A 411 22.33 0.15 12.76
CA TRP A 411 22.82 1.41 12.19
C TRP A 411 24.10 1.29 11.36
N ASP A 412 24.91 0.29 11.65
CA ASP A 412 26.19 -0.04 11.00
C ASP A 412 26.04 -1.18 9.97
N ALA A 413 24.83 -1.66 9.70
CA ALA A 413 24.59 -2.72 8.74
C ALA A 413 25.04 -2.31 7.33
N LYS A 414 25.60 -3.27 6.60
CA LYS A 414 25.87 -3.10 5.18
C LYS A 414 24.56 -3.11 4.39
N MET A 415 24.31 -2.03 3.66
CA MET A 415 23.13 -1.92 2.82
C MET A 415 23.23 -2.79 1.55
N PRO A 416 22.10 -3.27 1.01
CA PRO A 416 22.08 -4.04 -0.23
C PRO A 416 22.75 -3.28 -1.38
N ASP A 417 22.51 -1.97 -1.44
CA ASP A 417 23.06 -1.06 -2.43
C ASP A 417 23.89 0.02 -1.71
N MET A 418 25.22 -0.13 -1.80
CA MET A 418 26.19 0.87 -1.30
C MET A 418 26.57 1.80 -2.44
N PRO A 419 26.86 3.08 -2.17
CA PRO A 419 27.37 3.99 -3.18
C PRO A 419 28.83 3.66 -3.54
N ASP A 420 29.21 4.02 -4.75
CA ASP A 420 30.63 4.04 -5.16
C ASP A 420 31.39 5.23 -4.52
N GLU A 421 32.68 5.35 -4.80
CA GLU A 421 33.55 6.43 -4.29
C GLU A 421 33.07 7.84 -4.69
N SER A 422 32.29 7.95 -5.77
CA SER A 422 31.69 9.20 -6.25
C SER A 422 30.30 9.46 -5.64
N GLY A 423 29.79 8.54 -4.80
CA GLY A 423 28.48 8.66 -4.15
C GLY A 423 27.31 8.18 -5.00
N ASN A 424 27.54 7.50 -6.14
CA ASN A 424 26.52 6.97 -7.01
C ASN A 424 26.11 5.55 -6.58
N TYR A 425 24.80 5.28 -6.55
CA TYR A 425 24.28 3.96 -6.22
C TYR A 425 24.09 3.08 -7.46
N PRO A 426 24.31 1.74 -7.35
CA PRO A 426 24.07 0.83 -8.44
C PRO A 426 22.57 0.87 -8.83
N THR A 427 22.32 1.15 -10.09
CA THR A 427 20.95 1.23 -10.64
C THR A 427 20.67 -0.03 -11.47
N PRO A 428 19.48 -0.63 -11.35
CA PRO A 428 19.11 -1.74 -12.21
C PRO A 428 19.26 -1.40 -13.69
N MET A 429 19.73 -2.35 -14.49
CA MET A 429 19.97 -2.17 -15.92
C MET A 429 19.20 -3.24 -16.70
N PRO A 430 18.19 -2.86 -17.51
CA PRO A 430 17.44 -3.81 -18.31
C PRO A 430 18.33 -4.63 -19.25
N GLY A 431 18.05 -5.91 -19.39
CA GLY A 431 18.86 -6.86 -20.13
C GLY A 431 20.09 -7.42 -19.38
N ILE A 432 20.45 -6.84 -18.23
CA ILE A 432 21.61 -7.24 -17.42
C ILE A 432 21.20 -7.62 -15.99
N SER A 433 20.35 -6.83 -15.34
CA SER A 433 20.00 -7.05 -13.94
C SER A 433 19.18 -8.32 -13.73
N ASN A 434 19.66 -9.20 -12.86
CA ASN A 434 18.87 -10.31 -12.36
C ASN A 434 17.89 -9.80 -11.28
N VAL A 435 16.62 -10.14 -11.40
CA VAL A 435 15.53 -9.71 -10.49
C VAL A 435 14.82 -10.87 -9.81
N MET A 436 15.17 -12.11 -10.19
CA MET A 436 14.56 -13.34 -9.68
C MET A 436 15.33 -13.93 -8.50
#